data_bb890e467c934ebece487bdc83581dd0
#
_entry.id   bb890e467c934ebece487bdc83581dd0
#
_cell.length_a   1.000
_cell.length_b   1.000
_cell.length_c   1.000
_cell.angle_alpha   90.00
_cell.angle_beta   90.00
_cell.angle_gamma   90.00
#
_symmetry.space_group_name_H-M   'P 1'
#
loop_
_entity.id
_entity.type
_entity.pdbx_description
1 polymer ?
#
loop_
_entity_poly.entity_id
_entity_poly.type
_entity_poly.pdbx_seq_one_letter_code
_entity_poly.pdbx_strand_id
1 'polypeptide(L)'
;MKLQLTIASFTICLLFSPMLRAQESPRIVSYDLTVQIDVPNRQVEVGGSFEVDFHDSDSISLVLWRHARIDALRHSSREITYRFDTLAPAPAQFIPDGRTLAPARPAGADDRCRINTRYTLYMQEVQGPAKSFNDHWIELGYYTGWYPVCNGNRADYSHLRIGITDGYTVSGSGIISHTEEGMWEMEQPWENFDNVILASPMLKSRRINDNGTTIELIYTDFPDAGADSALQCCHNALKFFRRLYKIAGDEDIYMKFLLSASGTSGGYSRKNFIMLSSRTFNEYVLKNTAHEIGHFWWNKAPVESWHDWLNESFAEFSALQYIRHARGEKAYAAYIDAYRKETRHIRPIWGIDRNDREAHLALYRKGSVLLADLLVRVGEEPFFNFLAGVIQAHITDTSAFLDFAESRLGRKNRDWIEKRLKE
;
A
#
# COMPACT_ATOMS: atom_id res chain seq x y z
N MET A 1 -78.30 3.94 -28.06
CA MET A 1 -76.93 4.20 -28.47
C MET A 1 -75.99 3.69 -27.33
N LYS A 2 -75.52 2.49 -27.47
CA LYS A 2 -74.62 1.85 -26.41
C LYS A 2 -73.18 2.12 -26.76
N LEU A 3 -72.46 2.79 -25.85
CA LEU A 3 -71.06 3.07 -25.92
C LEU A 3 -70.31 1.86 -25.40
N GLN A 4 -69.55 1.17 -26.23
CA GLN A 4 -68.59 0.08 -25.79
C GLN A 4 -67.28 0.72 -25.41
N LEU A 5 -66.85 0.53 -24.15
CA LEU A 5 -65.55 0.86 -23.66
C LEU A 5 -64.62 -0.32 -23.92
N THR A 6 -63.62 -0.16 -24.77
CA THR A 6 -62.55 -1.16 -25.01
C THR A 6 -61.46 -0.88 -24.01
N ILE A 7 -61.24 -1.79 -23.07
CA ILE A 7 -60.09 -1.76 -22.14
C ILE A 7 -58.90 -2.43 -22.82
N ALA A 8 -57.87 -1.64 -23.13
CA ALA A 8 -56.60 -2.19 -23.60
C ALA A 8 -55.73 -2.58 -22.38
N SER A 9 -55.54 -3.87 -22.19
CA SER A 9 -54.62 -4.41 -21.20
C SER A 9 -53.16 -4.22 -21.67
N PHE A 10 -52.41 -3.32 -21.02
CA PHE A 10 -50.98 -3.20 -21.18
C PHE A 10 -50.30 -4.25 -20.29
N THR A 11 -49.77 -5.30 -20.90
CA THR A 11 -48.90 -6.27 -20.21
C THR A 11 -47.48 -5.69 -20.14
N ILE A 12 -47.07 -5.23 -18.94
CA ILE A 12 -45.69 -4.80 -18.68
C ILE A 12 -44.85 -6.06 -18.50
N CYS A 13 -44.08 -6.44 -19.53
CA CYS A 13 -43.01 -7.40 -19.41
C CYS A 13 -41.87 -6.76 -18.65
N LEU A 14 -41.77 -7.03 -17.35
CA LEU A 14 -40.56 -6.78 -16.56
C LEU A 14 -39.45 -7.71 -17.07
N LEU A 15 -38.59 -7.18 -17.93
CA LEU A 15 -37.34 -7.80 -18.29
C LEU A 15 -36.45 -7.73 -17.03
N PHE A 16 -36.38 -8.83 -16.29
CA PHE A 16 -35.33 -9.06 -15.31
C PHE A 16 -34.02 -9.22 -16.12
N SER A 17 -33.28 -8.13 -16.32
CA SER A 17 -31.88 -8.21 -16.69
C SER A 17 -31.17 -8.84 -15.47
N PRO A 18 -30.52 -10.00 -15.60
CA PRO A 18 -29.64 -10.46 -14.56
C PRO A 18 -28.57 -9.38 -14.38
N MET A 19 -28.54 -8.71 -13.22
CA MET A 19 -27.37 -7.95 -12.82
C MET A 19 -26.19 -8.93 -12.88
N LEU A 20 -25.32 -8.78 -13.87
CA LEU A 20 -24.01 -9.40 -13.83
C LEU A 20 -23.35 -8.85 -12.55
N ARG A 21 -23.36 -9.64 -11.47
CA ARG A 21 -22.46 -9.42 -10.36
C ARG A 21 -21.06 -9.53 -10.97
N ALA A 22 -20.28 -8.46 -10.85
CA ALA A 22 -18.85 -8.57 -11.11
C ALA A 22 -18.34 -9.77 -10.28
N GLN A 23 -17.80 -10.78 -10.94
CA GLN A 23 -17.28 -11.96 -10.26
C GLN A 23 -16.12 -11.48 -9.39
N GLU A 24 -16.23 -11.63 -8.08
CA GLU A 24 -15.16 -11.29 -7.17
C GLU A 24 -13.95 -12.20 -7.47
N SER A 25 -12.76 -11.63 -7.49
CA SER A 25 -11.55 -12.38 -7.76
C SER A 25 -11.09 -13.16 -6.52
N PRO A 26 -10.45 -14.31 -6.70
CA PRO A 26 -9.86 -15.05 -5.59
C PRO A 26 -8.94 -14.19 -4.76
N ARG A 27 -8.99 -14.31 -3.42
CA ARG A 27 -8.16 -13.54 -2.51
C ARG A 27 -7.63 -14.36 -1.35
N ILE A 28 -6.52 -13.92 -0.77
CA ILE A 28 -6.09 -14.42 0.53
C ILE A 28 -6.82 -13.62 1.62
N VAL A 29 -7.38 -14.33 2.57
CA VAL A 29 -8.13 -13.79 3.71
C VAL A 29 -7.22 -13.56 4.91
N SER A 30 -6.37 -14.54 5.21
CA SER A 30 -5.46 -14.46 6.38
C SER A 30 -4.18 -15.27 6.19
N TYR A 31 -3.18 -14.92 6.99
CA TYR A 31 -1.93 -15.66 7.15
C TYR A 31 -1.73 -16.06 8.61
N ASP A 32 -1.27 -17.30 8.83
CA ASP A 32 -0.75 -17.81 10.10
C ASP A 32 0.52 -18.61 9.78
N LEU A 33 1.68 -17.96 9.87
CA LEU A 33 2.94 -18.49 9.39
C LEU A 33 3.97 -18.57 10.53
N THR A 34 4.80 -19.60 10.47
CA THR A 34 6.04 -19.71 11.25
C THR A 34 7.22 -19.52 10.30
N VAL A 35 8.12 -18.62 10.64
CA VAL A 35 9.24 -18.20 9.82
C VAL A 35 10.53 -18.43 10.60
N GLN A 36 11.46 -19.22 10.06
CA GLN A 36 12.79 -19.43 10.63
C GLN A 36 13.82 -18.79 9.72
N ILE A 37 14.54 -17.81 10.24
CA ILE A 37 15.55 -17.03 9.51
C ILE A 37 16.95 -17.48 9.92
N ASP A 38 17.62 -18.19 9.02
CA ASP A 38 19.02 -18.61 9.16
C ASP A 38 19.91 -17.61 8.43
N VAL A 39 20.45 -16.64 9.18
CA VAL A 39 21.24 -15.56 8.59
C VAL A 39 22.55 -16.06 8.01
N PRO A 40 23.36 -16.89 8.71
CA PRO A 40 24.61 -17.45 8.18
C PRO A 40 24.44 -18.18 6.85
N ASN A 41 23.39 -19.00 6.72
CA ASN A 41 23.13 -19.78 5.52
C ASN A 41 22.26 -19.03 4.48
N ARG A 42 21.83 -17.82 4.79
CA ARG A 42 20.95 -17.00 3.93
C ARG A 42 19.71 -17.77 3.48
N GLN A 43 19.05 -18.39 4.42
CA GLN A 43 17.84 -19.17 4.19
C GLN A 43 16.69 -18.68 5.08
N VAL A 44 15.48 -18.80 4.56
CA VAL A 44 14.26 -18.60 5.33
C VAL A 44 13.36 -19.81 5.12
N GLU A 45 13.06 -20.51 6.19
CA GLU A 45 12.08 -21.59 6.16
C GLU A 45 10.73 -21.05 6.62
N VAL A 46 9.70 -21.32 5.83
CA VAL A 46 8.33 -20.87 6.12
C VAL A 46 7.42 -22.09 6.19
N GLY A 47 6.70 -22.20 7.30
CA GLY A 47 5.66 -23.18 7.51
C GLY A 47 4.39 -22.53 8.03
N GLY A 48 3.27 -23.25 8.05
CA GLY A 48 2.01 -22.72 8.55
C GLY A 48 0.89 -22.79 7.54
N SER A 49 0.02 -21.78 7.52
CA SER A 49 -1.13 -21.79 6.62
C SER A 49 -1.53 -20.39 6.17
N PHE A 50 -2.23 -20.32 5.06
CA PHE A 50 -2.99 -19.16 4.63
C PHE A 50 -4.42 -19.58 4.23
N GLU A 51 -5.36 -18.70 4.45
CA GLU A 51 -6.76 -18.94 4.10
C GLU A 51 -7.07 -18.22 2.79
N VAL A 52 -7.70 -18.94 1.85
CA VAL A 52 -8.08 -18.46 0.52
C VAL A 52 -9.59 -18.46 0.40
N ASP A 53 -10.14 -17.37 -0.14
CA ASP A 53 -11.48 -17.33 -0.69
C ASP A 53 -11.37 -17.38 -2.22
N PHE A 54 -11.86 -18.48 -2.80
CA PHE A 54 -11.75 -18.75 -4.23
C PHE A 54 -12.83 -18.07 -5.09
N HIS A 55 -13.92 -17.60 -4.49
CA HIS A 55 -15.04 -16.95 -5.21
C HIS A 55 -15.44 -17.71 -6.50
N ASP A 56 -15.73 -19.00 -6.39
CA ASP A 56 -16.06 -19.91 -7.50
C ASP A 56 -14.93 -20.17 -8.52
N SER A 57 -13.71 -19.70 -8.26
CA SER A 57 -12.57 -19.94 -9.15
C SER A 57 -11.91 -21.30 -8.86
N ASP A 58 -11.35 -21.95 -9.90
CA ASP A 58 -10.65 -23.23 -9.79
C ASP A 58 -9.20 -23.10 -9.28
N SER A 59 -8.67 -21.88 -9.20
CA SER A 59 -7.32 -21.61 -8.71
C SER A 59 -7.16 -20.16 -8.29
N ILE A 60 -6.09 -19.88 -7.53
CA ILE A 60 -5.65 -18.53 -7.20
C ILE A 60 -4.25 -18.29 -7.76
N SER A 61 -3.99 -17.07 -8.26
CA SER A 61 -2.67 -16.64 -8.73
C SER A 61 -1.94 -15.87 -7.64
N LEU A 62 -0.84 -16.42 -7.16
CA LEU A 62 0.01 -15.85 -6.12
C LEU A 62 1.39 -15.55 -6.68
N VAL A 63 2.12 -14.66 -6.04
CA VAL A 63 3.52 -14.36 -6.36
C VAL A 63 4.39 -14.86 -5.21
N LEU A 64 5.43 -15.64 -5.52
CA LEU A 64 6.41 -16.12 -4.58
C LEU A 64 7.82 -15.90 -5.14
N TRP A 65 8.82 -15.72 -4.25
CA TRP A 65 10.22 -15.58 -4.61
C TRP A 65 10.71 -16.72 -5.53
N ARG A 66 11.38 -16.40 -6.64
CA ARG A 66 11.76 -17.36 -7.68
C ARG A 66 12.69 -18.49 -7.20
N HIS A 67 13.47 -18.24 -6.12
CA HIS A 67 14.35 -19.25 -5.51
C HIS A 67 13.68 -19.95 -4.31
N ALA A 68 12.35 -20.03 -4.31
CA ALA A 68 11.61 -20.84 -3.36
C ALA A 68 11.64 -22.32 -3.77
N ARG A 69 11.94 -23.19 -2.82
CA ARG A 69 11.69 -24.63 -2.94
C ARG A 69 10.46 -24.97 -2.14
N ILE A 70 9.40 -25.37 -2.83
CA ILE A 70 8.13 -25.72 -2.18
C ILE A 70 8.19 -27.19 -1.76
N ASP A 71 8.12 -27.42 -0.45
CA ASP A 71 8.18 -28.76 0.14
C ASP A 71 6.78 -29.34 0.34
N ALA A 72 5.76 -28.52 0.57
CA ALA A 72 4.37 -28.96 0.72
C ALA A 72 3.37 -27.84 0.45
N LEU A 73 2.28 -28.18 -0.24
CA LEU A 73 1.03 -27.42 -0.28
C LEU A 73 -0.12 -28.40 -0.08
N ARG A 74 -0.89 -28.25 1.01
CA ARG A 74 -1.89 -29.22 1.43
C ARG A 74 -3.17 -28.54 1.89
N HIS A 75 -4.30 -29.19 1.56
CA HIS A 75 -5.57 -28.94 2.24
C HIS A 75 -5.90 -30.17 3.10
N SER A 76 -6.03 -29.97 4.43
CA SER A 76 -6.09 -31.07 5.38
C SER A 76 -4.85 -31.97 5.25
N SER A 77 -4.99 -33.25 4.92
CA SER A 77 -3.89 -34.19 4.70
C SER A 77 -3.54 -34.42 3.22
N ARG A 78 -4.26 -33.80 2.28
CA ARG A 78 -4.12 -34.04 0.83
C ARG A 78 -3.24 -33.00 0.19
N GLU A 79 -2.32 -33.43 -0.69
CA GLU A 79 -1.52 -32.52 -1.54
C GLU A 79 -2.43 -31.77 -2.49
N ILE A 80 -2.11 -30.49 -2.71
CA ILE A 80 -2.78 -29.62 -3.67
C ILE A 80 -1.92 -29.55 -4.94
N THR A 81 -2.54 -29.75 -6.08
CA THR A 81 -1.87 -29.51 -7.37
C THR A 81 -1.60 -28.02 -7.53
N TYR A 82 -0.38 -27.67 -7.94
CA TYR A 82 0.00 -26.29 -8.20
C TYR A 82 0.93 -26.18 -9.41
N ARG A 83 1.02 -24.98 -9.98
CA ARG A 83 2.02 -24.62 -10.98
C ARG A 83 2.94 -23.57 -10.36
N PHE A 84 4.26 -23.76 -10.49
CA PHE A 84 5.29 -22.79 -10.12
C PHE A 84 6.42 -22.85 -11.15
N ASP A 85 6.44 -21.85 -12.06
CA ASP A 85 7.44 -21.75 -13.11
C ASP A 85 8.46 -20.67 -12.76
N THR A 86 9.63 -21.09 -12.32
CA THR A 86 10.73 -20.22 -11.88
C THR A 86 11.43 -19.49 -13.03
N LEU A 87 11.18 -19.89 -14.29
CA LEU A 87 11.76 -19.28 -15.50
C LEU A 87 10.81 -18.29 -16.18
N ALA A 88 9.52 -18.30 -15.81
CA ALA A 88 8.54 -17.38 -16.35
C ALA A 88 8.88 -15.91 -16.01
N PRO A 89 8.38 -14.92 -16.76
CA PRO A 89 8.47 -13.51 -16.41
C PRO A 89 7.80 -13.21 -15.07
N ALA A 90 8.26 -12.14 -14.38
CA ALA A 90 7.63 -11.67 -13.16
C ALA A 90 6.16 -11.27 -13.44
N PRO A 91 5.19 -11.76 -12.65
CA PRO A 91 3.78 -11.45 -12.85
C PRO A 91 3.37 -10.09 -12.28
N ALA A 92 4.23 -9.47 -11.45
CA ALA A 92 3.98 -8.20 -10.81
C ALA A 92 5.19 -7.26 -10.99
N GLN A 93 4.93 -6.04 -11.42
CA GLN A 93 5.96 -5.03 -11.68
C GLN A 93 6.85 -4.76 -10.47
N PHE A 94 6.26 -4.68 -9.28
CA PHE A 94 6.98 -4.35 -8.06
C PHE A 94 7.67 -5.56 -7.39
N ILE A 95 7.49 -6.77 -7.92
CA ILE A 95 8.15 -7.98 -7.44
C ILE A 95 8.91 -8.62 -8.63
N PRO A 96 9.98 -8.00 -9.15
CA PRO A 96 10.66 -8.45 -10.37
C PRO A 96 11.26 -9.85 -10.24
N ASP A 97 11.61 -10.27 -9.03
CA ASP A 97 12.12 -11.61 -8.73
C ASP A 97 11.03 -12.60 -8.31
N GLY A 98 9.77 -12.17 -8.28
CA GLY A 98 8.63 -13.03 -8.02
C GLY A 98 8.24 -13.89 -9.22
N ARG A 99 7.64 -15.04 -8.96
CA ARG A 99 7.07 -15.95 -9.97
C ARG A 99 5.68 -16.39 -9.56
N THR A 100 4.87 -16.71 -10.55
CA THR A 100 3.50 -17.17 -10.31
C THR A 100 3.51 -18.53 -9.63
N LEU A 101 2.95 -18.59 -8.44
CA LEU A 101 2.51 -19.80 -7.77
C LEU A 101 0.99 -19.89 -7.92
N ALA A 102 0.51 -20.92 -8.58
CA ALA A 102 -0.92 -21.11 -8.85
C ALA A 102 -1.43 -22.41 -8.25
N PRO A 103 -1.79 -22.44 -6.96
CA PRO A 103 -2.46 -23.58 -6.36
C PRO A 103 -3.88 -23.73 -6.90
N ALA A 104 -4.26 -24.96 -7.22
CA ALA A 104 -5.63 -25.28 -7.57
C ALA A 104 -6.53 -25.30 -6.32
N ARG A 105 -7.82 -25.00 -6.51
CA ARG A 105 -8.83 -25.21 -5.46
C ARG A 105 -8.86 -26.68 -5.09
N PRO A 106 -8.78 -27.03 -3.80
CA PRO A 106 -8.82 -28.44 -3.40
C PRO A 106 -10.17 -29.07 -3.75
N ALA A 107 -10.14 -30.29 -4.28
CA ALA A 107 -11.35 -31.01 -4.64
C ALA A 107 -12.27 -31.21 -3.43
N GLY A 108 -13.51 -30.76 -3.55
CA GLY A 108 -14.53 -30.86 -2.50
C GLY A 108 -14.34 -29.85 -1.34
N ALA A 109 -13.45 -28.89 -1.49
CA ALA A 109 -13.35 -27.78 -0.53
C ALA A 109 -14.44 -26.73 -0.77
N ASP A 110 -14.84 -26.06 0.32
CA ASP A 110 -15.66 -24.84 0.24
C ASP A 110 -14.91 -23.73 -0.50
N ASP A 111 -15.61 -22.67 -0.92
CA ASP A 111 -14.99 -21.50 -1.54
C ASP A 111 -13.90 -20.93 -0.66
N ARG A 112 -14.13 -20.86 0.63
CA ARG A 112 -13.17 -20.45 1.62
C ARG A 112 -12.51 -21.66 2.27
N CYS A 113 -11.20 -21.82 2.08
CA CYS A 113 -10.48 -22.95 2.65
C CYS A 113 -9.06 -22.58 3.05
N ARG A 114 -8.51 -23.36 4.00
CA ARG A 114 -7.15 -23.21 4.51
C ARG A 114 -6.17 -24.08 3.72
N ILE A 115 -5.09 -23.47 3.28
CA ILE A 115 -3.96 -24.15 2.62
C ILE A 115 -2.78 -24.15 3.57
N ASN A 116 -2.34 -25.34 3.98
CA ASN A 116 -1.10 -25.51 4.73
C ASN A 116 0.08 -25.51 3.76
N THR A 117 1.14 -24.80 4.13
CA THR A 117 2.32 -24.63 3.29
C THR A 117 3.61 -24.91 4.06
N ARG A 118 4.62 -25.40 3.33
CA ARG A 118 6.00 -25.43 3.77
C ARG A 118 6.90 -25.18 2.56
N TYR A 119 7.84 -24.25 2.68
CA TYR A 119 8.83 -23.95 1.66
C TYR A 119 10.08 -23.33 2.27
N THR A 120 11.20 -23.43 1.53
CA THR A 120 12.48 -22.80 1.87
C THR A 120 12.81 -21.76 0.82
N LEU A 121 13.22 -20.58 1.26
CA LEU A 121 13.69 -19.49 0.41
C LEU A 121 15.21 -19.38 0.49
N TYR A 122 15.85 -19.27 -0.66
CA TYR A 122 17.30 -19.02 -0.77
C TYR A 122 17.50 -17.53 -1.09
N MET A 123 18.10 -16.80 -0.12
CA MET A 123 18.09 -15.32 -0.08
C MET A 123 19.42 -14.70 -0.54
N GLN A 124 20.30 -15.45 -1.21
CA GLN A 124 21.63 -14.98 -1.62
C GLN A 124 21.61 -13.76 -2.54
N GLU A 125 20.56 -13.65 -3.37
CA GLU A 125 20.41 -12.60 -4.38
C GLU A 125 19.47 -11.47 -3.96
N VAL A 126 18.98 -11.44 -2.70
CA VAL A 126 18.06 -10.40 -2.25
C VAL A 126 18.79 -9.10 -2.02
N GLN A 127 18.62 -8.17 -2.94
CA GLN A 127 19.15 -6.81 -2.87
C GLN A 127 18.23 -5.83 -3.60
N GLY A 128 18.18 -4.59 -3.15
CA GLY A 128 17.45 -3.52 -3.83
C GLY A 128 16.67 -2.62 -2.88
N PRO A 129 15.90 -1.67 -3.44
CA PRO A 129 15.03 -0.81 -2.63
C PRO A 129 14.01 -1.63 -1.86
N ALA A 130 13.83 -1.28 -0.57
CA ALA A 130 12.83 -1.89 0.32
C ALA A 130 12.91 -3.43 0.41
N LYS A 131 14.07 -4.00 0.17
CA LYS A 131 14.37 -5.42 0.35
C LYS A 131 15.86 -5.63 0.59
N SER A 132 16.21 -6.43 1.59
CA SER A 132 17.61 -6.73 1.92
C SER A 132 17.71 -8.00 2.73
N PHE A 133 18.79 -8.75 2.53
CA PHE A 133 19.14 -9.88 3.37
C PHE A 133 20.67 -9.95 3.54
N ASN A 134 21.17 -9.41 4.64
CA ASN A 134 22.59 -9.47 5.01
C ASN A 134 22.75 -9.47 6.54
N ASP A 135 23.99 -9.64 7.01
CA ASP A 135 24.31 -9.81 8.43
C ASP A 135 23.98 -8.58 9.29
N HIS A 136 23.77 -7.42 8.70
CA HIS A 136 23.48 -6.18 9.43
C HIS A 136 22.03 -5.75 9.32
N TRP A 137 21.36 -6.11 8.20
CA TRP A 137 20.03 -5.64 7.89
C TRP A 137 19.22 -6.65 7.08
N ILE A 138 18.10 -7.05 7.62
CA ILE A 138 17.10 -7.88 6.95
C ILE A 138 15.83 -7.04 6.81
N GLU A 139 15.32 -6.93 5.59
CA GLU A 139 14.07 -6.25 5.23
C GLU A 139 13.36 -7.10 4.18
N LEU A 140 12.36 -7.84 4.61
CA LEU A 140 11.55 -8.75 3.82
C LEU A 140 10.11 -8.28 3.84
N GLY A 141 9.55 -7.94 2.70
CA GLY A 141 8.17 -7.50 2.55
C GLY A 141 7.63 -7.88 1.17
N TYR A 142 6.57 -7.19 0.75
CA TYR A 142 5.93 -7.35 -0.54
C TYR A 142 6.94 -7.41 -1.70
N TYR A 143 7.92 -6.52 -1.74
CA TYR A 143 8.91 -6.41 -2.83
C TYR A 143 9.84 -7.61 -2.96
N THR A 144 9.95 -8.45 -1.94
CA THR A 144 10.68 -9.72 -2.01
C THR A 144 9.82 -10.88 -2.50
N GLY A 145 8.50 -10.84 -2.25
CA GLY A 145 7.66 -12.01 -2.46
C GLY A 145 8.06 -13.18 -1.56
N TRP A 146 8.49 -12.91 -0.31
CA TRP A 146 8.94 -13.94 0.62
C TRP A 146 7.81 -14.84 1.13
N TYR A 147 6.58 -14.35 1.07
CA TYR A 147 5.36 -15.09 1.37
C TYR A 147 4.45 -15.14 0.12
N PRO A 148 3.47 -16.04 0.04
CA PRO A 148 2.55 -16.10 -1.11
C PRO A 148 1.72 -14.81 -1.19
N VAL A 149 2.08 -13.91 -2.10
CA VAL A 149 1.42 -12.61 -2.29
C VAL A 149 0.32 -12.74 -3.32
N CYS A 150 -0.90 -12.32 -2.99
CA CYS A 150 -1.95 -12.11 -3.96
C CYS A 150 -1.95 -10.64 -4.37
N ASN A 151 -1.57 -10.35 -5.62
CA ASN A 151 -1.39 -8.97 -6.10
C ASN A 151 -2.70 -8.18 -6.03
N GLY A 152 -2.64 -6.97 -5.50
CA GLY A 152 -3.82 -6.11 -5.30
C GLY A 152 -4.73 -6.52 -4.14
N ASN A 153 -4.43 -7.62 -3.44
CA ASN A 153 -5.20 -8.12 -2.30
C ASN A 153 -4.77 -7.48 -0.98
N ARG A 154 -5.72 -7.39 -0.05
CA ARG A 154 -5.48 -7.07 1.35
C ARG A 154 -6.00 -8.21 2.20
N ALA A 155 -5.14 -8.82 3.01
CA ALA A 155 -5.55 -9.82 3.98
C ALA A 155 -6.26 -9.14 5.16
N ASP A 156 -7.26 -9.78 5.72
CA ASP A 156 -8.03 -9.25 6.85
C ASP A 156 -7.22 -9.37 8.16
N TYR A 157 -6.31 -10.35 8.23
CA TYR A 157 -5.51 -10.66 9.41
C TYR A 157 -4.19 -11.34 9.03
N SER A 158 -3.13 -11.08 9.80
CA SER A 158 -1.87 -11.82 9.71
C SER A 158 -1.26 -12.06 11.09
N HIS A 159 -0.81 -13.29 11.31
CA HIS A 159 -0.03 -13.69 12.47
C HIS A 159 1.24 -14.42 12.03
N LEU A 160 2.39 -13.95 12.48
CA LEU A 160 3.69 -14.54 12.17
C LEU A 160 4.42 -14.87 13.47
N ARG A 161 4.95 -16.10 13.57
CA ARG A 161 5.93 -16.51 14.59
C ARG A 161 7.30 -16.57 13.93
N ILE A 162 8.24 -15.78 14.42
CA ILE A 162 9.52 -15.54 13.77
C ILE A 162 10.65 -15.99 14.69
N GLY A 163 11.35 -17.05 14.29
CA GLY A 163 12.64 -17.43 14.84
C GLY A 163 13.76 -16.87 13.98
N ILE A 164 14.82 -16.44 14.61
CA ILE A 164 16.00 -15.89 13.93
C ILE A 164 17.25 -16.24 14.70
N THR A 165 18.38 -16.31 14.00
CA THR A 165 19.72 -16.43 14.58
C THR A 165 19.91 -15.51 15.80
N ASP A 166 20.54 -16.01 16.84
CA ASP A 166 20.77 -15.24 18.09
C ASP A 166 21.46 -13.90 17.83
N GLY A 167 21.12 -12.93 18.68
CA GLY A 167 21.67 -11.58 18.65
C GLY A 167 20.90 -10.59 17.76
N TYR A 168 19.86 -11.04 17.04
CA TYR A 168 19.01 -10.15 16.26
C TYR A 168 17.78 -9.70 17.03
N THR A 169 17.43 -8.44 16.86
CA THR A 169 16.13 -7.88 17.28
C THR A 169 15.21 -7.81 16.06
N VAL A 170 13.96 -8.24 16.22
CA VAL A 170 12.95 -8.24 15.16
C VAL A 170 11.97 -7.08 15.34
N SER A 171 11.55 -6.50 14.24
CA SER A 171 10.42 -5.59 14.13
C SER A 171 9.68 -5.86 12.80
N GLY A 172 8.70 -5.03 12.46
CA GLY A 172 7.93 -5.21 11.21
C GLY A 172 6.67 -4.38 11.17
N SER A 173 5.81 -4.68 10.19
CA SER A 173 4.57 -3.93 9.92
C SER A 173 3.45 -4.16 10.94
N GLY A 174 3.56 -5.18 11.81
CA GLY A 174 2.59 -5.51 12.85
C GLY A 174 3.01 -5.08 14.26
N ILE A 175 2.16 -5.42 15.22
CA ILE A 175 2.47 -5.36 16.65
C ILE A 175 3.46 -6.48 16.95
N ILE A 176 4.58 -6.15 17.57
CA ILE A 176 5.65 -7.12 17.87
C ILE A 176 5.65 -7.42 19.37
N SER A 177 5.74 -8.71 19.70
CA SER A 177 6.03 -9.22 21.04
C SER A 177 7.14 -10.28 20.98
N HIS A 178 7.76 -10.55 22.11
CA HIS A 178 8.76 -11.60 22.26
C HIS A 178 8.22 -12.64 23.24
N THR A 179 8.18 -13.91 22.82
CA THR A 179 7.65 -14.99 23.65
C THR A 179 8.68 -15.50 24.65
N GLU A 180 8.22 -16.20 25.69
CA GLU A 180 9.09 -16.87 26.67
C GLU A 180 9.96 -17.98 26.04
N GLU A 181 9.53 -18.51 24.88
CA GLU A 181 10.24 -19.54 24.13
C GLU A 181 11.34 -18.99 23.23
N GLY A 182 11.58 -17.65 23.25
CA GLY A 182 12.61 -17.00 22.46
C GLY A 182 12.21 -16.70 21.00
N MET A 183 10.94 -16.84 20.67
CA MET A 183 10.38 -16.45 19.37
C MET A 183 9.85 -15.03 19.40
N TRP A 184 9.85 -14.39 18.24
CA TRP A 184 9.14 -13.15 18.02
C TRP A 184 7.76 -13.43 17.42
N GLU A 185 6.75 -12.71 17.88
CA GLU A 185 5.42 -12.73 17.28
C GLU A 185 5.12 -11.39 16.64
N MET A 186 4.56 -11.40 15.45
CA MET A 186 4.06 -10.23 14.74
C MET A 186 2.59 -10.44 14.41
N GLU A 187 1.74 -9.58 14.92
CA GLU A 187 0.30 -9.61 14.70
C GLU A 187 -0.18 -8.36 13.96
N GLN A 188 -0.96 -8.53 12.91
CA GLN A 188 -1.68 -7.48 12.21
C GLN A 188 -3.19 -7.75 12.30
N PRO A 189 -3.89 -7.27 13.35
CA PRO A 189 -5.31 -7.49 13.57
C PRO A 189 -6.18 -6.51 12.76
N TRP A 190 -5.70 -6.09 11.62
CA TRP A 190 -6.34 -5.17 10.68
C TRP A 190 -6.10 -5.59 9.25
N GLU A 191 -6.96 -5.14 8.35
CA GLU A 191 -6.73 -5.27 6.91
C GLU A 191 -5.35 -4.76 6.53
N ASN A 192 -4.51 -5.64 5.97
CA ASN A 192 -3.13 -5.32 5.63
C ASN A 192 -2.80 -5.72 4.19
N PHE A 193 -1.91 -4.93 3.59
CA PHE A 193 -1.40 -5.16 2.24
C PHE A 193 -0.08 -5.95 2.25
N ASP A 194 0.68 -5.92 3.36
CA ASP A 194 2.04 -6.40 3.40
C ASP A 194 2.40 -6.99 4.76
N ASN A 195 3.24 -8.02 4.76
CA ASN A 195 3.87 -8.61 5.92
C ASN A 195 5.37 -8.29 5.89
N VAL A 196 5.75 -7.16 6.46
CA VAL A 196 7.15 -6.72 6.51
C VAL A 196 7.83 -7.27 7.75
N ILE A 197 8.89 -8.04 7.57
CA ILE A 197 9.82 -8.48 8.63
C ILE A 197 11.09 -7.66 8.53
N LEU A 198 11.49 -7.07 9.66
CA LEU A 198 12.74 -6.35 9.83
C LEU A 198 13.55 -7.05 10.89
N ALA A 199 14.86 -7.22 10.66
CA ALA A 199 15.74 -7.71 11.70
C ALA A 199 17.14 -7.12 11.59
N SER A 200 17.75 -6.83 12.73
CA SER A 200 19.14 -6.33 12.82
C SER A 200 19.70 -6.57 14.22
N PRO A 201 21.01 -6.84 14.36
CA PRO A 201 21.67 -6.85 15.68
C PRO A 201 21.83 -5.43 16.26
N MET A 202 21.59 -4.38 15.45
CA MET A 202 21.76 -2.97 15.85
C MET A 202 20.44 -2.19 15.83
N LEU A 203 19.29 -2.87 15.87
CA LEU A 203 17.99 -2.22 15.80
C LEU A 203 17.75 -1.33 17.02
N LYS A 204 17.39 -0.10 16.79
CA LYS A 204 17.01 0.89 17.80
C LYS A 204 15.56 1.34 17.57
N SER A 205 14.89 1.75 18.64
CA SER A 205 13.58 2.36 18.56
C SER A 205 13.44 3.60 19.40
N ARG A 206 12.50 4.47 19.00
CA ARG A 206 12.01 5.64 19.73
C ARG A 206 10.49 5.66 19.64
N ARG A 207 9.82 6.20 20.66
CA ARG A 207 8.35 6.20 20.69
C ARG A 207 7.79 7.54 21.18
N ILE A 208 6.71 7.96 20.54
CA ILE A 208 5.80 9.01 21.03
C ILE A 208 4.45 8.37 21.33
N ASN A 209 3.89 8.70 22.50
CA ASN A 209 2.50 8.43 22.88
C ASN A 209 1.83 9.77 23.16
N ASP A 210 0.82 10.14 22.39
CA ASP A 210 0.08 11.39 22.52
C ASP A 210 -1.40 11.18 22.17
N ASN A 211 -2.29 11.32 23.17
CA ASN A 211 -3.75 11.32 22.99
C ASN A 211 -4.27 10.17 22.08
N GLY A 212 -3.98 8.92 22.43
CA GLY A 212 -4.38 7.74 21.67
C GLY A 212 -3.53 7.48 20.40
N THR A 213 -2.55 8.32 20.09
CA THR A 213 -1.62 8.10 18.99
C THR A 213 -0.29 7.56 19.53
N THR A 214 0.09 6.37 19.06
CA THR A 214 1.41 5.77 19.30
C THR A 214 2.18 5.72 18.00
N ILE A 215 3.35 6.35 17.96
CA ILE A 215 4.28 6.29 16.82
C ILE A 215 5.58 5.69 17.31
N GLU A 216 6.02 4.60 16.71
CA GLU A 216 7.30 3.96 16.97
C GLU A 216 8.23 4.15 15.78
N LEU A 217 9.33 4.89 15.97
CA LEU A 217 10.42 5.00 15.00
C LEU A 217 11.38 3.84 15.19
N ILE A 218 11.74 3.18 14.11
CA ILE A 218 12.70 2.06 14.04
C ILE A 218 13.85 2.47 13.13
N TYR A 219 15.09 2.26 13.57
CA TYR A 219 16.29 2.67 12.82
C TYR A 219 17.53 1.89 13.26
N THR A 220 18.61 1.98 12.48
CA THR A 220 19.95 1.46 12.81
C THR A 220 20.98 2.58 12.74
N ASP A 221 21.59 2.82 11.58
CA ASP A 221 22.63 3.81 11.31
C ASP A 221 22.05 5.21 11.09
N PHE A 222 21.47 5.77 12.14
CA PHE A 222 20.89 7.11 12.08
C PHE A 222 21.25 7.87 13.37
N PRO A 223 21.71 9.13 13.30
CA PRO A 223 22.04 9.92 14.50
C PRO A 223 20.82 10.09 15.42
N ASP A 224 20.99 9.88 16.70
CA ASP A 224 19.89 9.92 17.69
C ASP A 224 19.10 11.24 17.65
N ALA A 225 19.78 12.39 17.57
CA ALA A 225 19.12 13.71 17.43
C ALA A 225 18.32 13.83 16.11
N GLY A 226 18.79 13.20 15.04
CA GLY A 226 18.07 13.10 13.78
C GLY A 226 16.85 12.18 13.88
N ALA A 227 16.98 11.08 14.61
CA ALA A 227 15.87 10.16 14.88
C ALA A 227 14.74 10.84 15.66
N ASP A 228 15.08 11.61 16.71
CA ASP A 228 14.10 12.40 17.46
C ASP A 228 13.40 13.44 16.57
N SER A 229 14.16 14.09 15.66
CA SER A 229 13.60 15.04 14.70
C SER A 229 12.67 14.37 13.67
N ALA A 230 13.02 13.17 13.19
CA ALA A 230 12.20 12.40 12.25
C ALA A 230 10.90 11.92 12.91
N LEU A 231 10.99 11.42 14.13
CA LEU A 231 9.84 11.00 14.93
C LEU A 231 8.88 12.17 15.20
N GLN A 232 9.42 13.32 15.58
CA GLN A 232 8.62 14.53 15.79
C GLN A 232 7.99 15.05 14.49
N CYS A 233 8.70 14.96 13.37
CA CYS A 233 8.18 15.30 12.04
C CYS A 233 6.98 14.42 11.69
N CYS A 234 7.10 13.11 11.89
CA CYS A 234 6.05 12.14 11.65
C CYS A 234 4.78 12.47 12.48
N HIS A 235 4.96 12.69 13.77
CA HIS A 235 3.86 13.07 14.69
C HIS A 235 3.17 14.38 14.27
N ASN A 236 3.96 15.40 13.93
CA ASN A 236 3.42 16.70 13.53
C ASN A 236 2.67 16.63 12.18
N ALA A 237 3.18 15.86 11.20
CA ALA A 237 2.52 15.66 9.92
C ALA A 237 1.18 14.94 10.08
N LEU A 238 1.14 13.89 10.89
CA LEU A 238 -0.09 13.17 11.20
C LEU A 238 -1.15 14.08 11.83
N LYS A 239 -0.77 14.87 12.85
CA LYS A 239 -1.66 15.86 13.49
C LYS A 239 -2.12 16.94 12.52
N PHE A 240 -1.24 17.38 11.62
CA PHE A 240 -1.58 18.37 10.60
C PHE A 240 -2.63 17.83 9.63
N PHE A 241 -2.45 16.63 9.09
CA PHE A 241 -3.40 16.05 8.12
C PHE A 241 -4.76 15.71 8.74
N ARG A 242 -4.81 15.22 9.99
CA ARG A 242 -6.07 15.03 10.71
C ARG A 242 -6.90 16.32 10.75
N ARG A 243 -6.25 17.45 11.01
CA ARG A 243 -6.91 18.76 11.01
C ARG A 243 -7.28 19.24 9.61
N LEU A 244 -6.35 19.06 8.64
CA LEU A 244 -6.52 19.51 7.27
C LEU A 244 -7.73 18.85 6.58
N TYR A 245 -7.85 17.54 6.74
CA TYR A 245 -8.93 16.76 6.12
C TYR A 245 -10.17 16.60 6.98
N LYS A 246 -10.19 17.22 8.17
CA LYS A 246 -11.34 17.21 9.10
C LYS A 246 -11.87 15.79 9.36
N ILE A 247 -10.99 14.81 9.35
CA ILE A 247 -11.37 13.45 9.70
C ILE A 247 -11.31 13.37 11.21
N ALA A 248 -12.49 13.44 11.83
CA ALA A 248 -12.65 13.15 13.23
C ALA A 248 -12.42 11.65 13.41
N GLY A 249 -11.40 11.29 14.14
CA GLY A 249 -11.15 9.94 14.62
C GLY A 249 -10.50 10.07 15.97
N ASP A 250 -11.28 9.77 17.01
CA ASP A 250 -10.76 9.44 18.33
C ASP A 250 -10.20 8.00 18.36
N GLU A 251 -10.02 7.40 17.17
CA GLU A 251 -9.45 6.07 17.07
C GLU A 251 -7.97 6.11 17.43
N ASP A 252 -7.57 5.22 18.32
CA ASP A 252 -6.19 4.99 18.66
C ASP A 252 -5.39 4.64 17.40
N ILE A 253 -4.37 5.42 17.09
CA ILE A 253 -3.46 5.14 15.98
C ILE A 253 -2.19 4.51 16.54
N TYR A 254 -1.94 3.28 16.12
CA TYR A 254 -0.63 2.65 16.27
C TYR A 254 0.07 2.66 14.91
N MET A 255 1.23 3.32 14.83
CA MET A 255 1.99 3.45 13.59
C MET A 255 3.47 3.22 13.84
N LYS A 256 4.12 2.56 12.89
CA LYS A 256 5.57 2.43 12.84
C LYS A 256 6.17 3.23 11.69
N PHE A 257 7.29 3.86 11.97
CA PHE A 257 8.10 4.58 11.00
C PHE A 257 9.49 3.95 10.95
N LEU A 258 9.87 3.40 9.81
CA LEU A 258 11.18 2.82 9.57
C LEU A 258 12.07 3.82 8.84
N LEU A 259 13.25 4.08 9.41
CA LEU A 259 14.37 4.68 8.69
C LEU A 259 15.32 3.54 8.26
N SER A 260 15.15 3.09 7.02
CA SER A 260 15.89 1.94 6.49
C SER A 260 17.34 2.32 6.17
N ALA A 261 18.26 1.44 6.59
CA ALA A 261 19.68 1.53 6.27
C ALA A 261 20.05 0.91 4.91
N SER A 262 19.08 0.53 4.09
CA SER A 262 19.31 -0.15 2.79
C SER A 262 20.17 0.64 1.81
N GLY A 263 20.37 1.95 2.06
CA GLY A 263 21.26 2.80 1.27
C GLY A 263 20.72 3.23 -0.10
N THR A 264 19.49 2.84 -0.43
CA THR A 264 18.78 3.25 -1.64
C THR A 264 17.83 4.40 -1.32
N SER A 265 17.54 5.28 -2.30
CA SER A 265 16.50 6.29 -2.15
C SER A 265 15.13 5.66 -2.34
N GLY A 266 14.12 6.18 -1.65
CA GLY A 266 12.75 5.76 -1.79
C GLY A 266 12.04 5.62 -0.44
N GLY A 267 10.74 5.40 -0.53
CA GLY A 267 9.86 5.15 0.60
C GLY A 267 8.68 4.30 0.17
N TYR A 268 7.93 3.84 1.12
CA TYR A 268 6.61 3.24 0.90
C TYR A 268 5.75 3.35 2.15
N SER A 269 4.44 3.35 1.95
CA SER A 269 3.45 3.35 3.01
C SER A 269 2.65 2.04 3.01
N ARG A 270 2.31 1.61 4.21
CA ARG A 270 1.31 0.57 4.51
C ARG A 270 0.33 1.16 5.53
N LYS A 271 -0.76 0.50 5.81
CA LYS A 271 -1.81 1.07 6.69
C LYS A 271 -1.26 1.70 7.98
N ASN A 272 -0.40 1.01 8.69
CA ASN A 272 0.16 1.44 9.98
C ASN A 272 1.70 1.40 10.00
N PHE A 273 2.32 1.45 8.84
CA PHE A 273 3.75 1.32 8.69
C PHE A 273 4.22 2.15 7.49
N ILE A 274 5.20 3.02 7.71
CA ILE A 274 5.88 3.74 6.64
C ILE A 274 7.38 3.46 6.69
N MET A 275 8.01 3.45 5.53
CA MET A 275 9.46 3.32 5.40
C MET A 275 10.03 4.46 4.56
N LEU A 276 11.16 4.99 5.01
CA LEU A 276 12.03 5.86 4.19
C LEU A 276 13.46 5.35 4.27
N SER A 277 14.13 5.33 3.13
CA SER A 277 15.57 5.08 3.09
C SER A 277 16.34 6.40 3.25
N SER A 278 17.00 6.57 4.40
CA SER A 278 17.85 7.73 4.69
C SER A 278 18.79 7.44 5.85
N ARG A 279 19.93 8.16 5.90
CA ARG A 279 20.91 8.10 7.00
C ARG A 279 21.00 9.37 7.81
N THR A 280 20.30 10.43 7.42
CA THR A 280 20.30 11.72 8.12
C THR A 280 18.95 12.40 8.01
N PHE A 281 18.55 13.15 9.05
CA PHE A 281 17.38 14.01 8.98
C PHE A 281 17.70 15.24 8.14
N ASN A 282 16.96 15.42 7.06
CA ASN A 282 17.10 16.53 6.13
C ASN A 282 15.75 16.87 5.48
N GLU A 283 15.72 17.80 4.53
CA GLU A 283 14.50 18.22 3.83
C GLU A 283 13.83 17.05 3.07
N TYR A 284 14.62 16.10 2.56
CA TYR A 284 14.10 14.88 1.92
C TYR A 284 13.27 14.05 2.92
N VAL A 285 13.80 13.80 4.13
CA VAL A 285 13.09 13.05 5.17
C VAL A 285 11.84 13.80 5.61
N LEU A 286 11.94 15.12 5.82
CA LEU A 286 10.80 15.94 6.23
C LEU A 286 9.66 15.87 5.21
N LYS A 287 9.94 16.09 3.92
CA LYS A 287 8.91 16.07 2.86
C LYS A 287 8.35 14.66 2.64
N ASN A 288 9.23 13.66 2.52
CA ASN A 288 8.77 12.33 2.18
C ASN A 288 8.11 11.61 3.36
N THR A 289 8.46 11.91 4.61
CA THR A 289 7.65 11.46 5.77
C THR A 289 6.21 11.94 5.64
N ALA A 290 6.01 13.21 5.30
CA ALA A 290 4.66 13.74 5.10
C ALA A 290 3.96 13.11 3.88
N HIS A 291 4.68 12.81 2.80
CA HIS A 291 4.15 12.09 1.64
C HIS A 291 3.63 10.70 2.03
N GLU A 292 4.47 9.90 2.69
CA GLU A 292 4.08 8.54 3.09
C GLU A 292 2.91 8.54 4.09
N ILE A 293 2.85 9.52 5.00
CA ILE A 293 1.69 9.70 5.87
C ILE A 293 0.46 10.13 5.06
N GLY A 294 0.61 10.90 4.00
CA GLY A 294 -0.46 11.28 3.09
C GLY A 294 -1.23 10.07 2.55
N HIS A 295 -0.53 8.97 2.30
CA HIS A 295 -1.14 7.72 1.84
C HIS A 295 -2.12 7.08 2.85
N PHE A 296 -2.16 7.49 4.11
CA PHE A 296 -3.19 7.02 5.04
C PHE A 296 -4.60 7.47 4.61
N TRP A 297 -4.69 8.54 3.85
CA TRP A 297 -5.93 9.06 3.26
C TRP A 297 -6.03 8.79 1.75
N TRP A 298 -4.89 8.73 1.04
CA TRP A 298 -4.80 8.62 -0.41
C TRP A 298 -4.20 7.27 -0.82
N ASN A 299 -5.03 6.21 -0.83
CA ASN A 299 -4.58 4.83 -1.06
C ASN A 299 -5.65 3.91 -1.68
N LYS A 300 -6.68 4.47 -2.32
CA LYS A 300 -7.84 3.70 -2.79
C LYS A 300 -7.77 3.38 -4.28
N ALA A 301 -7.01 4.13 -5.06
CA ALA A 301 -6.90 3.90 -6.49
C ALA A 301 -5.98 2.69 -6.80
N PRO A 302 -6.20 1.99 -7.94
CA PRO A 302 -5.35 0.88 -8.37
C PRO A 302 -3.93 1.36 -8.70
N VAL A 303 -2.94 0.86 -7.96
CA VAL A 303 -1.52 1.27 -8.07
C VAL A 303 -0.85 0.86 -9.39
N GLU A 304 -1.38 -0.16 -10.08
CA GLU A 304 -0.85 -0.65 -11.35
C GLU A 304 -1.39 0.13 -12.57
N SER A 305 -2.19 1.16 -12.35
CA SER A 305 -2.83 1.94 -13.41
C SER A 305 -2.50 3.43 -13.30
N TRP A 306 -2.83 4.20 -14.35
CA TRP A 306 -2.71 5.65 -14.31
C TRP A 306 -3.64 6.32 -13.28
N HIS A 307 -4.68 5.63 -12.80
CA HIS A 307 -5.52 6.12 -11.70
C HIS A 307 -4.75 6.31 -10.39
N ASP A 308 -3.55 5.73 -10.29
CA ASP A 308 -2.62 5.91 -9.18
C ASP A 308 -2.22 7.39 -8.93
N TRP A 309 -2.48 8.30 -9.89
CA TRP A 309 -2.35 9.73 -9.63
C TRP A 309 -3.24 10.22 -8.47
N LEU A 310 -4.37 9.54 -8.22
CA LEU A 310 -5.24 9.83 -7.07
C LEU A 310 -4.60 9.45 -5.74
N ASN A 311 -3.66 8.52 -5.75
CA ASN A 311 -2.85 8.22 -4.57
C ASN A 311 -1.64 9.17 -4.51
N GLU A 312 -0.82 9.17 -5.55
CA GLU A 312 0.51 9.76 -5.54
C GLU A 312 0.51 11.30 -5.62
N SER A 313 -0.32 11.87 -6.51
CA SER A 313 -0.43 13.34 -6.58
C SER A 313 -1.03 13.93 -5.32
N PHE A 314 -2.00 13.24 -4.73
CA PHE A 314 -2.66 13.71 -3.52
C PHE A 314 -1.78 13.56 -2.28
N ALA A 315 -1.01 12.47 -2.16
CA ALA A 315 -0.01 12.32 -1.12
C ALA A 315 1.12 13.37 -1.25
N GLU A 316 1.61 13.58 -2.47
CA GLU A 316 2.64 14.59 -2.75
C GLU A 316 2.13 16.02 -2.48
N PHE A 317 0.92 16.35 -2.93
CA PHE A 317 0.29 17.63 -2.63
C PHE A 317 0.11 17.83 -1.11
N SER A 318 -0.31 16.77 -0.39
CA SER A 318 -0.43 16.78 1.07
C SER A 318 0.91 17.11 1.72
N ALA A 319 2.00 16.47 1.27
CA ALA A 319 3.35 16.77 1.72
C ALA A 319 3.72 18.24 1.49
N LEU A 320 3.38 18.81 0.33
CA LEU A 320 3.63 20.22 0.05
C LEU A 320 2.80 21.16 0.94
N GLN A 321 1.57 20.79 1.31
CA GLN A 321 0.79 21.55 2.30
C GLN A 321 1.43 21.47 3.69
N TYR A 322 2.03 20.33 4.06
CA TYR A 322 2.82 20.23 5.29
C TYR A 322 4.10 21.09 5.23
N ILE A 323 4.80 21.13 4.10
CA ILE A 323 5.92 22.06 3.88
C ILE A 323 5.48 23.53 4.03
N ARG A 324 4.33 23.90 3.45
CA ARG A 324 3.72 25.22 3.61
C ARG A 324 3.50 25.57 5.10
N HIS A 325 2.97 24.60 5.87
CA HIS A 325 2.75 24.74 7.29
C HIS A 325 4.07 24.85 8.11
N ALA A 326 5.04 23.99 7.81
CA ALA A 326 6.27 23.87 8.60
C ALA A 326 7.37 24.87 8.20
N ARG A 327 7.40 25.35 6.96
CA ARG A 327 8.45 26.19 6.36
C ARG A 327 7.94 27.50 5.74
N GLY A 328 6.62 27.66 5.68
CA GLY A 328 5.97 28.86 5.12
C GLY A 328 5.74 28.86 3.61
N GLU A 329 4.98 29.86 3.15
CA GLU A 329 4.50 29.99 1.79
C GLU A 329 5.65 30.03 0.74
N LYS A 330 6.77 30.65 1.06
CA LYS A 330 7.92 30.74 0.15
C LYS A 330 8.51 29.36 -0.19
N ALA A 331 8.59 28.47 0.80
CA ALA A 331 9.08 27.11 0.58
C ALA A 331 8.11 26.30 -0.28
N TYR A 332 6.82 26.40 0.01
CA TYR A 332 5.76 25.78 -0.81
C TYR A 332 5.80 26.25 -2.26
N ALA A 333 5.84 27.56 -2.49
CA ALA A 333 5.89 28.12 -3.83
C ALA A 333 7.13 27.65 -4.61
N ALA A 334 8.30 27.56 -3.95
CA ALA A 334 9.51 27.05 -4.58
C ALA A 334 9.37 25.60 -5.08
N TYR A 335 8.70 24.71 -4.32
CA TYR A 335 8.40 23.34 -4.76
C TYR A 335 7.43 23.32 -5.95
N ILE A 336 6.34 24.09 -5.90
CA ILE A 336 5.36 24.16 -7.00
C ILE A 336 6.01 24.69 -8.28
N ASP A 337 6.85 25.73 -8.19
CA ASP A 337 7.56 26.30 -9.35
C ASP A 337 8.57 25.30 -9.94
N ALA A 338 9.29 24.57 -9.10
CA ALA A 338 10.18 23.49 -9.53
C ALA A 338 9.40 22.40 -10.27
N TYR A 339 8.28 21.94 -9.71
CA TYR A 339 7.44 20.91 -10.33
C TYR A 339 6.83 21.38 -11.65
N ARG A 340 6.36 22.63 -11.75
CA ARG A 340 5.89 23.22 -13.01
C ARG A 340 6.98 23.20 -14.11
N LYS A 341 8.22 23.54 -13.74
CA LYS A 341 9.35 23.52 -14.67
C LYS A 341 9.67 22.12 -15.14
N GLU A 342 9.74 21.16 -14.22
CA GLU A 342 10.08 19.76 -14.50
C GLU A 342 9.01 19.05 -15.33
N THR A 343 7.73 19.40 -15.12
CA THR A 343 6.60 18.72 -15.76
C THR A 343 6.06 19.43 -17.00
N ARG A 344 6.70 20.51 -17.44
CA ARG A 344 6.21 21.35 -18.55
C ARG A 344 6.05 20.61 -19.88
N HIS A 345 6.90 19.63 -20.15
CA HIS A 345 6.99 18.94 -21.44
C HIS A 345 6.79 17.43 -21.34
N ILE A 346 6.33 16.93 -20.18
CA ILE A 346 6.07 15.51 -20.01
C ILE A 346 4.65 15.15 -20.49
N ARG A 347 4.45 13.84 -20.70
CA ARG A 347 3.18 13.27 -21.13
C ARG A 347 2.01 13.66 -20.22
N PRO A 348 0.77 13.64 -20.75
CA PRO A 348 -0.43 13.77 -19.95
C PRO A 348 -0.51 12.74 -18.83
N ILE A 349 -1.21 13.07 -17.75
CA ILE A 349 -1.56 12.09 -16.70
C ILE A 349 -2.56 11.08 -17.25
N TRP A 350 -3.49 11.55 -18.10
CA TRP A 350 -4.58 10.76 -18.65
C TRP A 350 -4.05 9.58 -19.46
N GLY A 351 -4.30 8.35 -18.95
CA GLY A 351 -3.95 7.12 -19.65
C GLY A 351 -2.47 6.81 -19.76
N ILE A 352 -1.60 7.46 -18.98
CA ILE A 352 -0.16 7.14 -18.99
C ILE A 352 0.06 5.70 -18.53
N ASP A 353 0.90 4.96 -19.25
CA ASP A 353 1.35 3.65 -18.79
C ASP A 353 2.17 3.80 -17.51
N ARG A 354 1.84 3.06 -16.45
CA ARG A 354 2.55 3.10 -15.17
C ARG A 354 4.03 2.73 -15.30
N ASN A 355 4.38 1.95 -16.35
CA ASN A 355 5.76 1.59 -16.71
C ASN A 355 6.48 2.65 -17.57
N ASP A 356 5.80 3.71 -17.98
CA ASP A 356 6.45 4.77 -18.74
C ASP A 356 7.50 5.50 -17.89
N ARG A 357 8.64 5.84 -18.49
CA ARG A 357 9.73 6.56 -17.82
C ARG A 357 9.30 7.90 -17.22
N GLU A 358 8.25 8.53 -17.76
CA GLU A 358 7.70 9.81 -17.30
C GLU A 358 6.57 9.63 -16.28
N ALA A 359 6.10 8.38 -16.05
CA ALA A 359 4.96 8.10 -15.17
C ALA A 359 5.16 8.67 -13.75
N HIS A 360 6.36 8.54 -13.19
CA HIS A 360 6.65 9.13 -11.88
C HIS A 360 6.46 10.65 -11.87
N LEU A 361 6.98 11.37 -12.86
CA LEU A 361 6.81 12.84 -12.94
C LEU A 361 5.34 13.22 -13.17
N ALA A 362 4.62 12.45 -14.00
CA ALA A 362 3.22 12.70 -14.30
C ALA A 362 2.32 12.46 -13.08
N LEU A 363 2.44 11.28 -12.47
CA LEU A 363 1.54 10.84 -11.41
C LEU A 363 1.82 11.52 -10.06
N TYR A 364 3.06 11.95 -9.79
CA TYR A 364 3.44 12.62 -8.55
C TYR A 364 3.41 14.15 -8.71
N ARG A 365 4.25 14.71 -9.60
CA ARG A 365 4.52 16.16 -9.63
C ARG A 365 3.53 16.93 -10.48
N LYS A 366 3.19 16.46 -11.68
CA LYS A 366 2.24 17.15 -12.57
C LYS A 366 0.85 17.20 -11.95
N GLY A 367 0.39 16.10 -11.32
CA GLY A 367 -0.88 16.09 -10.61
C GLY A 367 -0.90 16.98 -9.37
N SER A 368 0.22 17.08 -8.62
CA SER A 368 0.33 18.03 -7.50
C SER A 368 0.25 19.49 -7.97
N VAL A 369 0.81 19.83 -9.13
CA VAL A 369 0.65 21.14 -9.75
C VAL A 369 -0.80 21.41 -10.14
N LEU A 370 -1.49 20.40 -10.71
CA LEU A 370 -2.93 20.49 -11.01
C LEU A 370 -3.74 20.79 -9.74
N LEU A 371 -3.45 20.11 -8.64
CA LEU A 371 -4.14 20.32 -7.36
C LEU A 371 -3.84 21.71 -6.78
N ALA A 372 -2.60 22.21 -6.90
CA ALA A 372 -2.24 23.55 -6.49
C ALA A 372 -2.97 24.62 -7.33
N ASP A 373 -3.11 24.42 -8.64
CA ASP A 373 -3.86 25.31 -9.52
C ASP A 373 -5.37 25.27 -9.21
N LEU A 374 -5.90 24.10 -8.88
CA LEU A 374 -7.30 23.94 -8.48
C LEU A 374 -7.56 24.66 -7.14
N LEU A 375 -6.66 24.55 -6.17
CA LEU A 375 -6.74 25.27 -4.89
C LEU A 375 -6.86 26.79 -5.12
N VAL A 376 -6.00 27.37 -5.97
CA VAL A 376 -6.06 28.81 -6.32
C VAL A 376 -7.36 29.15 -7.03
N ARG A 377 -7.85 28.27 -7.89
CA ARG A 377 -9.05 28.48 -8.71
C ARG A 377 -10.35 28.49 -7.92
N VAL A 378 -10.51 27.60 -6.96
CA VAL A 378 -11.77 27.44 -6.20
C VAL A 378 -11.72 28.06 -4.81
N GLY A 379 -10.54 28.42 -4.31
CA GLY A 379 -10.31 28.93 -2.97
C GLY A 379 -10.07 27.83 -1.94
N GLU A 380 -9.46 28.21 -0.82
CA GLU A 380 -8.93 27.26 0.18
C GLU A 380 -10.02 26.42 0.85
N GLU A 381 -11.08 27.06 1.37
CA GLU A 381 -12.15 26.37 2.08
C GLU A 381 -12.95 25.41 1.18
N PRO A 382 -13.45 25.81 0.00
CA PRO A 382 -14.12 24.89 -0.93
C PRO A 382 -13.21 23.74 -1.37
N PHE A 383 -11.92 23.99 -1.59
CA PHE A 383 -10.96 22.98 -2.00
C PHE A 383 -10.78 21.89 -0.93
N PHE A 384 -10.47 22.25 0.31
CA PHE A 384 -10.25 21.24 1.37
C PHE A 384 -11.55 20.54 1.78
N ASN A 385 -12.71 21.19 1.71
CA ASN A 385 -14.00 20.52 1.89
C ASN A 385 -14.26 19.49 0.76
N PHE A 386 -13.86 19.80 -0.47
CA PHE A 386 -13.92 18.87 -1.60
C PHE A 386 -13.01 17.67 -1.36
N LEU A 387 -11.72 17.88 -0.96
CA LEU A 387 -10.79 16.78 -0.66
C LEU A 387 -11.29 15.88 0.46
N ALA A 388 -11.81 16.45 1.56
CA ALA A 388 -12.43 15.67 2.63
C ALA A 388 -13.60 14.79 2.11
N GLY A 389 -14.41 15.34 1.20
CA GLY A 389 -15.49 14.58 0.55
C GLY A 389 -14.97 13.45 -0.34
N VAL A 390 -13.89 13.65 -1.10
CA VAL A 390 -13.24 12.60 -1.92
C VAL A 390 -12.79 11.42 -1.04
N ILE A 391 -12.18 11.72 0.11
CA ILE A 391 -11.75 10.70 1.08
C ILE A 391 -12.96 9.92 1.61
N GLN A 392 -14.02 10.62 2.07
CA GLN A 392 -15.23 10.00 2.62
C GLN A 392 -15.99 9.16 1.60
N ALA A 393 -15.99 9.56 0.33
CA ALA A 393 -16.64 8.85 -0.76
C ALA A 393 -15.84 7.62 -1.25
N HIS A 394 -14.65 7.37 -0.71
CA HIS A 394 -13.77 6.26 -1.09
C HIS A 394 -13.54 6.14 -2.61
N ILE A 395 -13.27 7.27 -3.27
CA ILE A 395 -13.11 7.35 -4.72
C ILE A 395 -11.86 6.56 -5.16
N THR A 396 -12.03 5.67 -6.15
CA THR A 396 -11.00 4.73 -6.60
C THR A 396 -10.48 4.99 -8.00
N ASP A 397 -11.21 5.77 -8.82
CA ASP A 397 -10.83 6.01 -10.21
C ASP A 397 -11.13 7.45 -10.65
N THR A 398 -10.51 7.84 -11.76
CA THR A 398 -10.57 9.22 -12.27
C THR A 398 -11.98 9.61 -12.77
N SER A 399 -12.78 8.66 -13.28
CA SER A 399 -14.14 8.98 -13.72
C SER A 399 -15.01 9.35 -12.52
N ALA A 400 -15.01 8.51 -11.50
CA ALA A 400 -15.71 8.77 -10.24
C ALA A 400 -15.24 10.08 -9.58
N PHE A 401 -13.93 10.39 -9.66
CA PHE A 401 -13.39 11.66 -9.19
C PHE A 401 -13.94 12.87 -9.96
N LEU A 402 -14.02 12.79 -11.29
CA LEU A 402 -14.57 13.86 -12.11
C LEU A 402 -16.07 14.07 -11.87
N ASP A 403 -16.84 12.99 -11.72
CA ASP A 403 -18.28 13.07 -11.40
C ASP A 403 -18.50 13.70 -10.02
N PHE A 404 -17.66 13.33 -9.05
CA PHE A 404 -17.69 13.94 -7.72
C PHE A 404 -17.28 15.43 -7.77
N ALA A 405 -16.27 15.78 -8.59
CA ALA A 405 -15.86 17.16 -8.79
C ALA A 405 -16.99 17.99 -9.44
N GLU A 406 -17.73 17.43 -10.41
CA GLU A 406 -18.90 18.10 -10.98
C GLU A 406 -19.96 18.39 -9.91
N SER A 407 -20.26 17.42 -9.06
CA SER A 407 -21.28 17.55 -8.01
C SER A 407 -20.93 18.58 -6.93
N ARG A 408 -19.63 18.75 -6.62
CA ARG A 408 -19.14 19.59 -5.51
C ARG A 408 -18.60 20.95 -5.94
N LEU A 409 -17.96 21.02 -7.10
CA LEU A 409 -17.28 22.20 -7.61
C LEU A 409 -17.93 22.77 -8.87
N GLY A 410 -18.90 22.04 -9.45
CA GLY A 410 -19.63 22.39 -10.66
C GLY A 410 -18.90 22.04 -11.96
N ARG A 411 -19.67 21.95 -13.04
CA ARG A 411 -19.24 21.47 -14.37
C ARG A 411 -18.03 22.21 -14.93
N LYS A 412 -17.95 23.55 -14.75
CA LYS A 412 -16.80 24.34 -15.24
C LYS A 412 -15.46 23.90 -14.61
N ASN A 413 -15.45 23.51 -13.35
CA ASN A 413 -14.26 23.03 -12.68
C ASN A 413 -13.97 21.58 -13.04
N ARG A 414 -14.97 20.73 -13.17
CA ARG A 414 -14.84 19.36 -13.69
C ARG A 414 -14.21 19.34 -15.08
N ASP A 415 -14.73 20.13 -16.03
CA ASP A 415 -14.20 20.21 -17.40
C ASP A 415 -12.78 20.77 -17.43
N TRP A 416 -12.46 21.72 -16.56
CA TRP A 416 -11.10 22.26 -16.40
C TRP A 416 -10.13 21.18 -15.88
N ILE A 417 -10.52 20.40 -14.86
CA ILE A 417 -9.70 19.30 -14.33
C ILE A 417 -9.43 18.26 -15.42
N GLU A 418 -10.49 17.81 -16.12
CA GLU A 418 -10.35 16.83 -17.19
C GLU A 418 -9.40 17.31 -18.30
N LYS A 419 -9.55 18.56 -18.72
CA LYS A 419 -8.63 19.18 -19.68
C LYS A 419 -7.19 19.14 -19.21
N ARG A 420 -6.94 19.52 -17.96
CA ARG A 420 -5.59 19.53 -17.37
C ARG A 420 -4.97 18.14 -17.22
N LEU A 421 -5.79 17.11 -16.99
CA LEU A 421 -5.33 15.73 -16.97
C LEU A 421 -4.89 15.24 -18.34
N LYS A 422 -5.51 15.77 -19.42
CA LYS A 422 -5.25 15.43 -20.83
C LYS A 422 -4.15 16.28 -21.49
N GLU A 423 -3.69 17.35 -20.87
CA GLU A 423 -2.57 18.18 -21.26
C GLU A 423 -1.25 17.63 -20.66
#